data_b9e90cbfc857f51b2a6f285507cc7841
#
_entry.id   b9e90cbfc857f51b2a6f285507cc7841
#
_cell.length_a   1.000
_cell.length_b   1.000
_cell.length_c   1.000
_cell.angle_alpha   90.00
_cell.angle_beta   90.00
_cell.angle_gamma   90.00
#
_symmetry.space_group_name_H-M   'P 1'
#
loop_
_entity.id
_entity.type
_entity.pdbx_description
1 polymer ?
#
loop_
_entity_poly.entity_id
_entity_poly.type
_entity_poly.pdbx_seq_one_letter_code
_entity_poly.pdbx_strand_id
1 'polypeptide(L)'
;MNRLFSYFSDYFIGIPKPTAENLFLLILSILVLDSFRSLRFAYRLLISKVASTSLNAFYYTLKTDSVDHRMWNDVTTRKALSVIPEQLDSQPLFLSIDDTLIEKFGKKFEHASKLFDHAAHNGSNYLHGHCMVSLLLSFPVLKEETMVYRSIPLGYRLWDKTKTKLALAAEMVEQAMKVIGAERQVILLCDSWYPKAEVAALVTQYPNLHMICNARIDTVLYDLPPERTGKRGRPKKYGERLSLESIALAEPKTGDWKIGVRQVLTNLWKDRPVYAIVTCPKKGTGSYRLFLCTIDPKEISFGLDLCKKANLCPYAEESIAYLPLDLYAFRWNIEVSYYEGKTFWSIENYRVRSSCAIERLVNLLSLTYGAMTLLPYCENSFSEYQSASAQETKYAIGTQIQTCFILCRFGQFLETVENSRRLLRILETYAISAWRKVQKL
;
A
#
# COMPACT_ATOMS: atom_id res chain seq x y z
N MET A 1 -22.92 -13.05 2.34
CA MET A 1 -22.34 -13.05 3.71
C MET A 1 -21.38 -14.23 3.94
N ASN A 2 -21.79 -15.50 3.74
CA ASN A 2 -20.91 -16.65 4.01
C ASN A 2 -19.58 -16.62 3.22
N ARG A 3 -19.59 -16.25 1.93
CA ARG A 3 -18.38 -16.16 1.09
C ARG A 3 -17.44 -15.05 1.57
N LEU A 4 -17.99 -13.90 1.95
CA LEU A 4 -17.21 -12.81 2.51
C LEU A 4 -16.55 -13.21 3.84
N PHE A 5 -17.31 -13.89 4.71
CA PHE A 5 -16.76 -14.43 5.95
C PHE A 5 -15.67 -15.46 5.68
N SER A 6 -15.88 -16.39 4.73
CA SER A 6 -14.88 -17.39 4.31
C SER A 6 -13.59 -16.71 3.82
N TYR A 7 -13.70 -15.66 2.98
CA TYR A 7 -12.54 -14.91 2.51
C TYR A 7 -11.71 -14.30 3.65
N PHE A 8 -12.39 -13.73 4.67
CA PHE A 8 -11.72 -13.13 5.81
C PHE A 8 -11.28 -14.13 6.88
N SER A 9 -11.74 -15.38 6.85
CA SER A 9 -11.40 -16.39 7.87
C SER A 9 -9.90 -16.67 7.96
N ASP A 10 -9.17 -16.58 6.84
CA ASP A 10 -7.72 -16.77 6.81
C ASP A 10 -6.97 -15.75 7.68
N TYR A 11 -7.51 -14.54 7.79
CA TYR A 11 -6.93 -13.46 8.63
C TYR A 11 -7.17 -13.68 10.13
N PHE A 12 -8.03 -14.62 10.49
CA PHE A 12 -8.42 -14.89 11.88
C PHE A 12 -7.87 -16.22 12.41
N ILE A 13 -7.02 -16.91 11.64
CA ILE A 13 -6.37 -18.14 12.08
C ILE A 13 -5.58 -17.90 13.37
N GLY A 14 -5.81 -18.72 14.40
CA GLY A 14 -5.19 -18.57 15.71
C GLY A 14 -5.82 -17.52 16.64
N ILE A 15 -6.82 -16.77 16.17
CA ILE A 15 -7.55 -15.80 16.99
C ILE A 15 -8.77 -16.49 17.63
N PRO A 16 -9.03 -16.28 18.94
CA PRO A 16 -10.22 -16.85 19.59
C PRO A 16 -11.51 -16.42 18.89
N LYS A 17 -12.46 -17.35 18.72
CA LYS A 17 -13.69 -17.14 17.96
C LYS A 17 -14.46 -15.87 18.32
N PRO A 18 -14.69 -15.49 19.61
CA PRO A 18 -15.39 -14.24 19.91
C PRO A 18 -14.63 -12.98 19.46
N THR A 19 -13.29 -13.03 19.51
CA THR A 19 -12.42 -11.94 19.04
C THR A 19 -12.46 -11.83 17.51
N ALA A 20 -12.40 -12.97 16.81
CA ALA A 20 -12.54 -13.03 15.35
C ALA A 20 -13.89 -12.50 14.86
N GLU A 21 -14.97 -12.87 15.53
CA GLU A 21 -16.33 -12.35 15.26
C GLU A 21 -16.40 -10.83 15.46
N ASN A 22 -15.79 -10.30 16.52
CA ASN A 22 -15.72 -8.86 16.74
C ASN A 22 -14.92 -8.14 15.65
N LEU A 23 -13.77 -8.69 15.23
CA LEU A 23 -12.98 -8.15 14.14
C LEU A 23 -13.77 -8.15 12.83
N PHE A 24 -14.47 -9.22 12.53
CA PHE A 24 -15.33 -9.31 11.34
C PHE A 24 -16.45 -8.29 11.37
N LEU A 25 -17.12 -8.06 12.53
CA LEU A 25 -18.12 -7.01 12.69
C LEU A 25 -17.55 -5.61 12.47
N LEU A 26 -16.28 -5.37 12.88
CA LEU A 26 -15.60 -4.12 12.56
C LEU A 26 -15.34 -3.98 11.05
N ILE A 27 -14.89 -5.05 10.38
CA ILE A 27 -14.73 -5.07 8.92
C ILE A 27 -16.05 -4.77 8.22
N LEU A 28 -17.14 -5.44 8.61
CA LEU A 28 -18.47 -5.14 8.06
C LEU A 28 -18.87 -3.68 8.27
N SER A 29 -18.53 -3.12 9.44
CA SER A 29 -18.79 -1.71 9.72
C SER A 29 -17.98 -0.76 8.83
N ILE A 30 -16.73 -1.13 8.50
CA ILE A 30 -15.88 -0.36 7.58
C ILE A 30 -16.46 -0.41 6.16
N LEU A 31 -16.98 -1.55 5.73
CA LEU A 31 -17.57 -1.73 4.40
C LEU A 31 -18.92 -1.02 4.23
N VAL A 32 -19.76 -1.06 5.27
CA VAL A 32 -21.15 -0.57 5.22
C VAL A 32 -21.24 0.93 5.49
N LEU A 33 -20.38 1.47 6.35
CA LEU A 33 -20.40 2.89 6.68
C LEU A 33 -19.55 3.71 5.71
N ASP A 34 -20.07 4.84 5.27
CA ASP A 34 -19.33 5.76 4.40
C ASP A 34 -18.00 6.20 5.04
N SER A 35 -18.00 6.41 6.36
CA SER A 35 -16.82 6.79 7.12
C SER A 35 -16.79 6.09 8.48
N PHE A 36 -15.67 5.46 8.81
CA PHE A 36 -15.43 4.84 10.12
C PHE A 36 -14.86 5.88 11.11
N ARG A 37 -15.72 6.72 11.68
CA ARG A 37 -15.29 7.84 12.54
C ARG A 37 -14.76 7.43 13.90
N SER A 38 -15.24 6.30 14.47
CA SER A 38 -14.78 5.72 15.73
C SER A 38 -15.47 4.40 16.02
N LEU A 39 -14.93 3.59 16.93
CA LEU A 39 -15.61 2.38 17.43
C LEU A 39 -17.01 2.68 17.96
N ARG A 40 -17.18 3.74 18.75
CA ARG A 40 -18.49 4.13 19.30
C ARG A 40 -19.48 4.50 18.20
N PHE A 41 -19.01 5.16 17.14
CA PHE A 41 -19.83 5.52 15.99
C PHE A 41 -20.30 4.24 15.25
N ALA A 42 -19.37 3.34 14.90
CA ALA A 42 -19.69 2.07 14.26
C ALA A 42 -20.63 1.20 15.11
N TYR A 43 -20.38 1.13 16.41
CA TYR A 43 -21.21 0.40 17.36
C TYR A 43 -22.66 0.93 17.38
N ARG A 44 -22.84 2.24 17.51
CA ARG A 44 -24.19 2.83 17.60
C ARG A 44 -24.99 2.71 16.30
N LEU A 45 -24.33 2.88 15.17
CA LEU A 45 -25.02 2.90 13.88
C LEU A 45 -25.31 1.50 13.34
N LEU A 46 -24.41 0.55 13.53
CA LEU A 46 -24.50 -0.77 12.93
C LEU A 46 -24.43 -1.90 13.96
N ILE A 47 -23.32 -2.01 14.70
CA ILE A 47 -23.01 -3.25 15.45
C ILE A 47 -24.07 -3.56 16.50
N SER A 48 -24.54 -2.56 17.27
CA SER A 48 -25.60 -2.75 18.28
C SER A 48 -26.95 -3.17 17.70
N LYS A 49 -27.12 -3.12 16.38
CA LYS A 49 -28.34 -3.54 15.68
C LYS A 49 -28.28 -5.00 15.20
N VAL A 50 -27.05 -5.54 15.07
CA VAL A 50 -26.81 -6.87 14.50
C VAL A 50 -26.19 -7.84 15.48
N ALA A 51 -25.62 -7.37 16.59
CA ALA A 51 -24.98 -8.20 17.61
C ALA A 51 -25.31 -7.72 19.02
N SER A 52 -25.37 -8.66 19.96
CA SER A 52 -25.61 -8.41 21.40
C SER A 52 -24.31 -8.03 22.15
N THR A 53 -23.16 -8.08 21.50
CA THR A 53 -21.83 -7.79 22.07
C THR A 53 -21.75 -6.32 22.54
N SER A 54 -21.18 -6.08 23.71
CA SER A 54 -21.06 -4.73 24.26
C SER A 54 -19.98 -3.89 23.54
N LEU A 55 -20.10 -2.56 23.58
CA LEU A 55 -19.08 -1.65 23.04
C LEU A 55 -17.69 -1.91 23.65
N ASN A 56 -17.60 -2.23 24.94
CA ASN A 56 -16.33 -2.47 25.64
C ASN A 56 -15.60 -3.71 25.08
N ALA A 57 -16.32 -4.72 24.60
CA ALA A 57 -15.71 -5.89 23.99
C ALA A 57 -14.85 -5.51 22.75
N PHE A 58 -15.28 -4.54 21.95
CA PHE A 58 -14.53 -4.05 20.79
C PHE A 58 -13.28 -3.27 21.18
N TYR A 59 -13.33 -2.49 22.26
CA TYR A 59 -12.12 -1.87 22.81
C TYR A 59 -11.14 -2.92 23.36
N TYR A 60 -11.66 -3.97 23.97
CA TYR A 60 -10.84 -5.09 24.44
C TYR A 60 -10.24 -5.87 23.28
N THR A 61 -11.01 -6.19 22.24
CA THR A 61 -10.56 -6.85 21.02
C THR A 61 -9.34 -6.16 20.39
N LEU A 62 -9.30 -4.83 20.39
CA LEU A 62 -8.15 -4.08 19.85
C LEU A 62 -6.94 -4.03 20.82
N LYS A 63 -7.07 -4.52 22.06
CA LYS A 63 -5.98 -4.51 23.05
C LYS A 63 -5.46 -5.89 23.42
N THR A 64 -6.22 -6.95 23.14
CA THR A 64 -5.85 -8.32 23.53
C THR A 64 -4.62 -8.81 22.78
N ASP A 65 -3.71 -9.52 23.46
CA ASP A 65 -2.49 -10.07 22.85
C ASP A 65 -2.75 -11.21 21.87
N SER A 66 -3.96 -11.77 21.86
CA SER A 66 -4.37 -12.78 20.89
C SER A 66 -4.51 -12.25 19.44
N VAL A 67 -4.45 -10.93 19.23
CA VAL A 67 -4.51 -10.30 17.91
C VAL A 67 -3.13 -9.81 17.51
N ASP A 68 -2.43 -10.59 16.71
CA ASP A 68 -1.21 -10.12 16.03
C ASP A 68 -1.55 -9.63 14.61
N HIS A 69 -1.67 -8.32 14.47
CA HIS A 69 -1.96 -7.69 13.18
C HIS A 69 -0.86 -7.87 12.14
N ARG A 70 0.36 -8.29 12.54
CA ARG A 70 1.46 -8.57 11.61
C ARG A 70 1.13 -9.79 10.76
N MET A 71 0.44 -10.78 11.34
CA MET A 71 -0.04 -11.97 10.60
C MET A 71 -0.99 -11.59 9.45
N TRP A 72 -1.71 -10.49 9.58
CA TRP A 72 -2.60 -10.02 8.50
C TRP A 72 -1.82 -9.63 7.24
N ASN A 73 -0.63 -9.04 7.42
CA ASN A 73 0.22 -8.66 6.29
C ASN A 73 0.73 -9.91 5.55
N ASP A 74 1.06 -10.98 6.29
CA ASP A 74 1.49 -12.25 5.70
C ASP A 74 0.38 -12.90 4.88
N VAL A 75 -0.86 -12.90 5.41
CA VAL A 75 -2.04 -13.41 4.68
C VAL A 75 -2.30 -12.56 3.45
N THR A 76 -2.26 -11.23 3.57
CA THR A 76 -2.44 -10.30 2.45
C THR A 76 -1.40 -10.55 1.36
N THR A 77 -0.13 -10.71 1.74
CA THR A 77 0.96 -11.01 0.79
C THR A 77 0.71 -12.35 0.08
N ARG A 78 0.38 -13.44 0.82
CA ARG A 78 0.06 -14.74 0.21
C ARG A 78 -1.10 -14.66 -0.77
N LYS A 79 -2.18 -13.96 -0.41
CA LYS A 79 -3.33 -13.75 -1.32
C LYS A 79 -2.93 -12.96 -2.56
N ALA A 80 -2.09 -11.92 -2.43
CA ALA A 80 -1.59 -11.17 -3.58
C ALA A 80 -0.75 -12.06 -4.52
N LEU A 81 0.10 -12.92 -3.96
CA LEU A 81 0.90 -13.85 -4.76
C LEU A 81 0.04 -14.89 -5.47
N SER A 82 -1.02 -15.39 -4.82
CA SER A 82 -1.89 -16.44 -5.40
C SER A 82 -2.77 -15.95 -6.55
N VAL A 83 -2.92 -14.65 -6.74
CA VAL A 83 -3.73 -14.08 -7.85
C VAL A 83 -2.88 -13.65 -9.04
N ILE A 84 -1.56 -13.79 -8.96
CA ILE A 84 -0.67 -13.51 -10.10
C ILE A 84 -0.80 -14.66 -11.11
N PRO A 85 -1.17 -14.39 -12.37
CA PRO A 85 -1.24 -15.42 -13.41
C PRO A 85 0.15 -16.01 -13.73
N GLU A 86 0.24 -17.31 -14.04
CA GLU A 86 1.50 -18.01 -14.36
C GLU A 86 2.33 -17.29 -15.42
N GLN A 87 1.69 -16.74 -16.46
CA GLN A 87 2.38 -15.98 -17.51
C GLN A 87 3.04 -14.68 -17.03
N LEU A 88 2.72 -14.22 -15.82
CA LEU A 88 3.33 -13.05 -15.18
C LEU A 88 4.24 -13.42 -14.00
N ASP A 89 4.53 -14.70 -13.80
CA ASP A 89 5.36 -15.17 -12.69
C ASP A 89 6.78 -14.61 -12.72
N SER A 90 7.33 -14.38 -13.91
CA SER A 90 8.64 -13.77 -14.09
C SER A 90 8.69 -12.27 -13.82
N GLN A 91 7.52 -11.60 -13.73
CA GLN A 91 7.48 -10.16 -13.52
C GLN A 91 7.88 -9.80 -12.08
N PRO A 92 8.63 -8.71 -11.88
CA PRO A 92 9.06 -8.30 -10.55
C PRO A 92 7.89 -7.82 -9.71
N LEU A 93 8.03 -7.97 -8.40
CA LEU A 93 7.17 -7.30 -7.42
C LEU A 93 7.81 -5.98 -6.99
N PHE A 94 6.99 -4.97 -6.70
CA PHE A 94 7.49 -3.73 -6.13
C PHE A 94 7.04 -3.60 -4.68
N LEU A 95 8.00 -3.30 -3.80
CA LEU A 95 7.73 -2.88 -2.44
C LEU A 95 8.04 -1.39 -2.34
N SER A 96 7.08 -0.56 -1.94
CA SER A 96 7.31 0.87 -1.71
C SER A 96 7.24 1.17 -0.23
N ILE A 97 8.26 1.88 0.30
CA ILE A 97 8.32 2.33 1.69
C ILE A 97 8.16 3.84 1.74
N ASP A 98 7.36 4.30 2.69
CA ASP A 98 7.26 5.71 3.05
C ASP A 98 6.64 5.87 4.43
N ASP A 99 6.56 7.10 4.95
CA ASP A 99 5.81 7.39 6.16
C ASP A 99 4.78 8.51 5.94
N THR A 100 3.70 8.43 6.69
CA THR A 100 2.65 9.44 6.65
C THR A 100 2.37 10.01 8.03
N LEU A 101 2.06 11.29 8.06
CA LEU A 101 1.69 11.99 9.28
C LEU A 101 0.17 12.01 9.43
N ILE A 102 -0.30 11.78 10.66
CA ILE A 102 -1.71 11.79 11.02
C ILE A 102 -1.90 12.77 12.18
N GLU A 103 -2.50 13.92 11.88
CA GLU A 103 -2.77 14.94 12.88
C GLU A 103 -3.76 14.46 13.94
N LYS A 104 -3.50 14.79 15.20
CA LYS A 104 -4.35 14.47 16.33
C LYS A 104 -4.48 15.66 17.27
N PHE A 105 -5.71 15.88 17.69
CA PHE A 105 -6.04 16.92 18.68
C PHE A 105 -6.25 16.26 20.03
N GLY A 106 -5.61 16.83 21.05
CA GLY A 106 -5.73 16.39 22.45
C GLY A 106 -4.53 15.58 22.97
N LYS A 107 -4.32 15.66 24.28
CA LYS A 107 -3.11 15.19 24.99
C LYS A 107 -3.13 13.70 25.38
N LYS A 108 -4.20 12.96 25.06
CA LYS A 108 -4.41 11.59 25.58
C LYS A 108 -4.07 10.47 24.61
N PHE A 109 -3.55 10.78 23.42
CA PHE A 109 -3.09 9.78 22.47
C PHE A 109 -1.66 9.40 22.83
N GLU A 110 -1.41 8.11 23.09
CA GLU A 110 -0.06 7.60 23.34
C GLU A 110 0.83 7.85 22.11
N HIS A 111 2.07 8.27 22.34
CA HIS A 111 3.09 8.59 21.33
C HIS A 111 2.76 9.74 20.36
N ALA A 112 1.63 10.43 20.54
CA ALA A 112 1.40 11.65 19.78
C ALA A 112 2.40 12.74 20.21
N SER A 113 3.06 13.36 19.23
CA SER A 113 4.10 14.34 19.48
C SER A 113 4.12 15.43 18.42
N LYS A 114 4.89 16.48 18.66
CA LYS A 114 5.19 17.49 17.64
C LYS A 114 6.09 16.87 16.57
N LEU A 115 5.62 16.89 15.35
CA LEU A 115 6.28 16.30 14.18
C LEU A 115 6.51 17.38 13.13
N PHE A 116 7.66 17.32 12.46
CA PHE A 116 7.93 18.21 11.34
C PHE A 116 7.17 17.73 10.11
N ASP A 117 6.48 18.64 9.45
CA ASP A 117 5.71 18.38 8.25
C ASP A 117 6.27 19.23 7.10
N HIS A 118 6.92 18.58 6.15
CA HIS A 118 7.50 19.22 4.97
C HIS A 118 6.43 19.80 4.02
N ALA A 119 5.21 19.30 4.10
CA ALA A 119 4.08 19.68 3.25
C ALA A 119 3.13 20.68 3.92
N ALA A 120 3.43 21.15 5.14
CA ALA A 120 2.53 22.04 5.87
C ALA A 120 2.43 23.43 5.23
N HIS A 121 1.22 23.84 4.93
CA HIS A 121 0.89 25.16 4.40
C HIS A 121 0.16 26.06 5.42
N ASN A 122 0.18 25.68 6.71
CA ASN A 122 -0.60 26.34 7.78
C ASN A 122 0.19 27.39 8.56
N GLY A 123 1.29 27.92 8.01
CA GLY A 123 2.16 28.87 8.70
C GLY A 123 3.07 28.27 9.79
N SER A 124 2.95 26.95 10.05
CA SER A 124 3.81 26.21 10.95
C SER A 124 4.27 24.92 10.23
N ASN A 125 5.58 24.69 10.15
CA ASN A 125 6.13 23.44 9.61
C ASN A 125 5.99 22.26 10.58
N TYR A 126 5.02 22.32 11.50
CA TYR A 126 4.84 21.30 12.53
C TYR A 126 3.36 20.98 12.73
N LEU A 127 3.08 19.71 12.94
CA LEU A 127 1.79 19.24 13.42
C LEU A 127 1.97 18.43 14.73
N HIS A 128 0.91 18.29 15.50
CA HIS A 128 0.84 17.37 16.63
C HIS A 128 0.08 16.11 16.22
N GLY A 129 0.71 14.95 16.31
CA GLY A 129 0.06 13.72 15.86
C GLY A 129 0.98 12.50 15.88
N HIS A 130 0.67 11.55 15.02
CA HIS A 130 1.42 10.31 14.85
C HIS A 130 2.13 10.28 13.48
N CYS A 131 3.29 9.65 13.46
CA CYS A 131 3.97 9.24 12.24
C CYS A 131 3.78 7.73 12.10
N MET A 132 3.32 7.29 10.93
CA MET A 132 3.11 5.89 10.59
C MET A 132 4.05 5.52 9.44
N VAL A 133 4.97 4.60 9.67
CA VAL A 133 5.76 3.95 8.61
C VAL A 133 4.90 2.90 7.95
N SER A 134 4.89 2.83 6.63
CA SER A 134 4.09 1.87 5.88
C SER A 134 4.86 1.20 4.77
N LEU A 135 4.35 0.04 4.35
CA LEU A 135 4.83 -0.73 3.22
C LEU A 135 3.66 -0.98 2.27
N LEU A 136 3.89 -0.78 0.97
CA LEU A 136 2.96 -1.07 -0.10
C LEU A 136 3.53 -2.16 -1.01
N LEU A 137 2.72 -3.13 -1.38
CA LEU A 137 3.05 -4.15 -2.39
C LEU A 137 2.34 -3.81 -3.69
N SER A 138 3.10 -3.74 -4.79
CA SER A 138 2.55 -3.71 -6.14
C SER A 138 2.89 -5.01 -6.86
N PHE A 139 1.89 -5.64 -7.46
CA PHE A 139 1.97 -6.96 -8.08
C PHE A 139 1.23 -6.98 -9.43
N PRO A 140 1.69 -7.78 -10.41
CA PRO A 140 1.12 -7.80 -11.73
C PRO A 140 -0.15 -8.64 -11.78
N VAL A 141 -1.15 -8.17 -12.50
CA VAL A 141 -2.37 -8.91 -12.84
C VAL A 141 -2.74 -8.66 -14.30
N LEU A 142 -3.65 -9.44 -14.85
CA LEU A 142 -4.22 -9.18 -16.16
C LEU A 142 -5.51 -8.39 -16.03
N LYS A 143 -5.65 -7.39 -16.87
CA LYS A 143 -6.89 -6.68 -17.13
C LYS A 143 -7.11 -6.68 -18.64
N GLU A 144 -8.15 -7.36 -19.12
CA GLU A 144 -8.47 -7.44 -20.56
C GLU A 144 -7.24 -7.80 -21.42
N GLU A 145 -6.52 -8.86 -21.01
CA GLU A 145 -5.27 -9.35 -21.62
C GLU A 145 -4.07 -8.38 -21.55
N THR A 146 -4.21 -7.25 -20.86
CA THR A 146 -3.12 -6.30 -20.67
C THR A 146 -2.56 -6.43 -19.25
N MET A 147 -1.23 -6.49 -19.13
CA MET A 147 -0.57 -6.47 -17.83
C MET A 147 -0.77 -5.11 -17.16
N VAL A 148 -1.28 -5.12 -15.95
CA VAL A 148 -1.36 -3.96 -15.06
C VAL A 148 -0.84 -4.31 -13.68
N TYR A 149 -0.32 -3.33 -12.94
CA TYR A 149 0.06 -3.50 -11.55
C TYR A 149 -1.04 -3.02 -10.62
N ARG A 150 -1.44 -3.86 -9.69
CA ARG A 150 -2.31 -3.51 -8.56
C ARG A 150 -1.46 -3.28 -7.33
N SER A 151 -1.85 -2.32 -6.51
CA SER A 151 -1.12 -1.95 -5.28
C SER A 151 -2.02 -2.12 -4.07
N ILE A 152 -1.46 -2.71 -3.01
CA ILE A 152 -2.15 -2.94 -1.74
C ILE A 152 -1.24 -2.58 -0.56
N PRO A 153 -1.75 -1.93 0.49
CA PRO A 153 -0.96 -1.67 1.68
C PRO A 153 -0.71 -2.98 2.45
N LEU A 154 0.55 -3.22 2.84
CA LEU A 154 0.96 -4.30 3.72
C LEU A 154 1.03 -3.88 5.19
N GLY A 155 0.36 -2.80 5.53
CA GLY A 155 0.18 -2.34 6.89
C GLY A 155 1.00 -1.11 7.27
N TYR A 156 0.85 -0.73 8.52
CA TYR A 156 1.41 0.47 9.13
C TYR A 156 2.07 0.12 10.46
N ARG A 157 3.15 0.82 10.80
CA ARG A 157 3.82 0.77 12.11
C ARG A 157 3.83 2.15 12.73
N LEU A 158 3.31 2.25 13.94
CA LEU A 158 3.35 3.50 14.71
C LEU A 158 4.78 3.79 15.15
N TRP A 159 5.31 4.94 14.76
CA TRP A 159 6.61 5.38 15.24
C TRP A 159 6.50 5.96 16.63
N ASP A 160 6.86 5.17 17.63
CA ASP A 160 6.83 5.50 19.06
C ASP A 160 8.16 6.04 19.58
N LYS A 161 9.17 6.19 18.70
CA LYS A 161 10.54 6.62 18.97
C LYS A 161 11.40 5.61 19.73
N THR A 162 10.90 4.41 20.03
CA THR A 162 11.72 3.34 20.63
C THR A 162 12.67 2.74 19.61
N LYS A 163 12.24 2.71 18.33
CA LYS A 163 13.03 2.32 17.17
C LYS A 163 13.10 3.47 16.17
N THR A 164 14.11 3.44 15.29
CA THR A 164 14.16 4.35 14.15
C THR A 164 13.07 4.00 13.12
N LYS A 165 12.63 4.96 12.31
CA LYS A 165 11.74 4.67 11.18
C LYS A 165 12.41 3.70 10.19
N LEU A 166 13.73 3.77 10.04
CA LEU A 166 14.51 2.85 9.19
C LEU A 166 14.42 1.41 9.70
N ALA A 167 14.55 1.19 11.00
CA ALA A 167 14.41 -0.14 11.61
C ALA A 167 12.98 -0.68 11.42
N LEU A 168 11.95 0.15 11.63
CA LEU A 168 10.56 -0.24 11.39
C LEU A 168 10.32 -0.62 9.92
N ALA A 169 10.83 0.18 8.99
CA ALA A 169 10.74 -0.09 7.55
C ALA A 169 11.46 -1.40 7.18
N ALA A 170 12.68 -1.61 7.70
CA ALA A 170 13.43 -2.82 7.45
C ALA A 170 12.68 -4.07 7.96
N GLU A 171 12.14 -4.04 9.19
CA GLU A 171 11.32 -5.13 9.73
C GLU A 171 10.09 -5.45 8.86
N MET A 172 9.43 -4.43 8.30
CA MET A 172 8.28 -4.64 7.42
C MET A 172 8.69 -5.30 6.10
N VAL A 173 9.81 -4.86 5.50
CA VAL A 173 10.34 -5.48 4.28
C VAL A 173 10.79 -6.92 4.54
N GLU A 174 11.52 -7.17 5.63
CA GLU A 174 11.95 -8.52 6.01
C GLU A 174 10.75 -9.46 6.18
N GLN A 175 9.68 -8.98 6.81
CA GLN A 175 8.45 -9.75 6.96
C GLN A 175 7.86 -10.10 5.60
N ALA A 176 7.74 -9.14 4.68
CA ALA A 176 7.22 -9.37 3.34
C ALA A 176 8.12 -10.34 2.55
N MET A 177 9.46 -10.17 2.60
CA MET A 177 10.41 -11.03 1.90
C MET A 177 10.37 -12.49 2.37
N LYS A 178 10.13 -12.75 3.66
CA LYS A 178 9.94 -14.11 4.19
C LYS A 178 8.74 -14.83 3.58
N VAL A 179 7.68 -14.07 3.25
CA VAL A 179 6.47 -14.64 2.62
C VAL A 179 6.63 -14.77 1.11
N ILE A 180 7.26 -13.76 0.47
CA ILE A 180 7.49 -13.77 -0.99
C ILE A 180 8.46 -14.89 -1.38
N GLY A 181 9.46 -15.17 -0.54
CA GLY A 181 10.47 -16.19 -0.83
C GLY A 181 11.57 -15.70 -1.77
N ALA A 182 12.38 -16.63 -2.27
CA ALA A 182 13.56 -16.32 -3.09
C ALA A 182 13.30 -16.39 -4.60
N GLU A 183 12.18 -16.96 -5.04
CA GLU A 183 11.92 -17.27 -6.45
C GLU A 183 11.58 -16.05 -7.30
N ARG A 184 11.05 -14.99 -6.68
CA ARG A 184 10.60 -13.79 -7.38
C ARG A 184 11.57 -12.64 -7.19
N GLN A 185 11.83 -11.91 -8.26
CA GLN A 185 12.56 -10.65 -8.19
C GLN A 185 11.68 -9.59 -7.50
N VAL A 186 12.24 -8.92 -6.52
CA VAL A 186 11.58 -7.86 -5.76
C VAL A 186 12.39 -6.56 -5.89
N ILE A 187 11.72 -5.47 -6.18
CA ILE A 187 12.33 -4.15 -6.29
C ILE A 187 11.76 -3.25 -5.18
N LEU A 188 12.61 -2.84 -4.26
CA LEU A 188 12.29 -1.91 -3.20
C LEU A 188 12.41 -0.48 -3.72
N LEU A 189 11.33 0.28 -3.60
CA LEU A 189 11.23 1.66 -4.03
C LEU A 189 11.12 2.57 -2.81
N CYS A 190 11.95 3.60 -2.73
CA CYS A 190 11.90 4.57 -1.64
C CYS A 190 12.42 5.94 -2.06
N ASP A 191 12.07 6.95 -1.27
CA ASP A 191 12.59 8.29 -1.43
C ASP A 191 14.02 8.42 -0.89
N SER A 192 14.60 9.62 -0.97
CA SER A 192 16.00 9.89 -0.56
C SER A 192 16.26 9.78 0.95
N TRP A 193 15.22 9.61 1.75
CA TRP A 193 15.37 9.49 3.20
C TRP A 193 15.68 8.06 3.66
N TYR A 194 15.10 7.04 2.97
CA TYR A 194 15.17 5.64 3.36
C TYR A 194 16.41 4.84 2.94
N PRO A 195 17.18 5.15 1.85
CA PRO A 195 18.29 4.31 1.43
C PRO A 195 19.52 4.47 2.35
N LYS A 196 19.38 4.05 3.61
CA LYS A 196 20.38 4.18 4.67
C LYS A 196 20.36 2.97 5.58
N ALA A 197 21.48 2.76 6.29
CA ALA A 197 21.63 1.80 7.38
C ALA A 197 20.89 0.45 7.12
N GLU A 198 19.93 0.13 7.96
CA GLU A 198 19.22 -1.14 7.98
C GLU A 198 18.48 -1.42 6.66
N VAL A 199 17.86 -0.40 6.06
CA VAL A 199 17.11 -0.55 4.79
C VAL A 199 18.06 -0.84 3.62
N ALA A 200 19.19 -0.15 3.54
CA ALA A 200 20.20 -0.40 2.50
C ALA A 200 20.85 -1.80 2.65
N ALA A 201 20.97 -2.32 3.88
CA ALA A 201 21.55 -3.63 4.16
C ALA A 201 20.69 -4.79 3.63
N LEU A 202 19.37 -4.62 3.53
CA LEU A 202 18.45 -5.66 3.05
C LEU A 202 18.80 -6.18 1.65
N VAL A 203 19.28 -5.32 0.77
CA VAL A 203 19.72 -5.68 -0.59
C VAL A 203 20.91 -6.65 -0.58
N THR A 204 21.71 -6.65 0.49
CA THR A 204 22.80 -7.61 0.66
C THR A 204 22.31 -8.92 1.33
N GLN A 205 21.28 -8.80 2.16
CA GLN A 205 20.73 -9.92 2.92
C GLN A 205 19.85 -10.84 2.03
N TYR A 206 19.10 -10.24 1.08
CA TYR A 206 18.20 -10.96 0.18
C TYR A 206 18.69 -10.86 -1.26
N PRO A 207 19.23 -11.93 -1.87
CA PRO A 207 19.77 -11.91 -3.24
C PRO A 207 18.76 -11.50 -4.31
N ASN A 208 17.48 -11.79 -4.12
CA ASN A 208 16.39 -11.44 -5.03
C ASN A 208 15.75 -10.07 -4.75
N LEU A 209 16.24 -9.35 -3.72
CA LEU A 209 15.80 -7.98 -3.41
C LEU A 209 16.78 -6.97 -4.00
N HIS A 210 16.25 -6.09 -4.83
CA HIS A 210 17.00 -4.96 -5.40
C HIS A 210 16.35 -3.66 -4.95
N MET A 211 17.06 -2.54 -5.12
CA MET A 211 16.55 -1.23 -4.74
C MET A 211 16.66 -0.26 -5.91
N ILE A 212 15.61 0.49 -6.16
CA ILE A 212 15.63 1.73 -6.95
C ILE A 212 15.15 2.84 -6.02
N CYS A 213 16.01 3.82 -5.78
CA CYS A 213 15.71 4.91 -4.86
C CYS A 213 16.11 6.26 -5.43
N ASN A 214 15.37 7.30 -5.06
CA ASN A 214 15.89 8.66 -5.19
C ASN A 214 17.05 8.81 -4.18
N ALA A 215 18.12 9.47 -4.57
CA ALA A 215 19.25 9.77 -3.71
C ALA A 215 19.45 11.30 -3.63
N ARG A 216 20.06 11.74 -2.55
CA ARG A 216 20.42 13.15 -2.42
C ARG A 216 21.46 13.52 -3.47
N ILE A 217 21.36 14.72 -4.01
CA ILE A 217 22.31 15.22 -5.03
C ILE A 217 23.75 15.37 -4.51
N ASP A 218 23.91 15.45 -3.19
CA ASP A 218 25.23 15.49 -2.51
C ASP A 218 25.77 14.07 -2.18
N THR A 219 25.09 13.01 -2.63
CA THR A 219 25.58 11.63 -2.48
C THR A 219 26.90 11.47 -3.22
N VAL A 220 27.94 10.98 -2.51
CA VAL A 220 29.26 10.79 -3.08
C VAL A 220 29.25 9.57 -4.00
N LEU A 221 29.61 9.81 -5.25
CA LEU A 221 29.78 8.82 -6.29
C LEU A 221 31.24 8.67 -6.64
N TYR A 222 31.69 7.44 -6.88
CA TYR A 222 33.03 7.11 -7.34
C TYR A 222 32.93 6.26 -8.59
N ASP A 223 33.92 6.43 -9.46
CA ASP A 223 34.16 5.51 -10.56
C ASP A 223 34.55 4.12 -10.05
N LEU A 224 34.46 3.11 -10.90
CA LEU A 224 34.96 1.78 -10.58
C LEU A 224 36.48 1.85 -10.34
N PRO A 225 37.04 1.00 -9.45
CA PRO A 225 38.45 0.97 -9.19
C PRO A 225 39.21 0.58 -10.47
N PRO A 226 40.38 1.15 -10.73
CA PRO A 226 41.20 0.76 -11.86
C PRO A 226 41.66 -0.71 -11.73
N GLU A 227 41.92 -1.35 -12.84
CA GLU A 227 42.45 -2.70 -12.87
C GLU A 227 43.72 -2.84 -12.02
N ARG A 228 43.92 -4.01 -11.44
CA ARG A 228 45.08 -4.27 -10.61
C ARG A 228 46.36 -4.18 -11.44
N THR A 229 47.23 -3.29 -11.09
CA THR A 229 48.51 -3.06 -11.82
C THR A 229 49.59 -4.08 -11.50
N GLY A 230 49.39 -5.05 -10.59
CA GLY A 230 50.41 -6.00 -10.13
C GLY A 230 51.49 -5.39 -9.26
N LYS A 231 51.51 -4.07 -9.07
CA LYS A 231 52.51 -3.37 -8.23
C LYS A 231 52.25 -3.61 -6.74
N ARG A 232 53.31 -3.55 -5.94
CA ARG A 232 53.29 -3.70 -4.48
C ARG A 232 52.44 -2.57 -3.87
N GLY A 233 51.43 -2.93 -3.05
CA GLY A 233 50.57 -1.97 -2.36
C GLY A 233 49.12 -2.45 -2.26
N ARG A 234 48.33 -1.81 -1.39
CA ARG A 234 46.90 -2.13 -1.27
C ARG A 234 46.13 -1.62 -2.51
N PRO A 235 45.39 -2.44 -3.21
CA PRO A 235 44.57 -2.01 -4.35
C PRO A 235 43.63 -0.84 -3.95
N LYS A 236 43.48 0.12 -4.86
CA LYS A 236 42.45 1.17 -4.67
C LYS A 236 41.07 0.56 -4.57
N LYS A 237 40.32 1.00 -3.59
CA LYS A 237 38.94 0.54 -3.36
C LYS A 237 37.94 1.26 -4.26
N TYR A 238 38.20 2.51 -4.59
CA TYR A 238 37.39 3.41 -5.41
C TYR A 238 38.22 4.01 -6.53
N GLY A 239 37.60 4.30 -7.66
CA GLY A 239 38.14 5.15 -8.69
C GLY A 239 38.10 6.64 -8.30
N GLU A 240 38.02 7.52 -9.29
CA GLU A 240 37.91 8.96 -9.06
C GLU A 240 36.53 9.34 -8.55
N ARG A 241 36.46 10.43 -7.78
CA ARG A 241 35.18 10.99 -7.35
C ARG A 241 34.49 11.63 -8.55
N LEU A 242 33.21 11.30 -8.76
CA LEU A 242 32.38 11.81 -9.83
C LEU A 242 31.49 12.95 -9.35
N SER A 243 31.36 13.98 -10.19
CA SER A 243 30.26 14.95 -10.07
C SER A 243 29.08 14.54 -10.96
N LEU A 244 27.88 14.99 -10.65
CA LEU A 244 26.69 14.65 -11.46
C LEU A 244 26.84 15.22 -12.89
N GLU A 245 27.47 16.37 -13.04
CA GLU A 245 27.71 17.04 -14.31
C GLU A 245 28.72 16.26 -15.20
N SER A 246 29.56 15.41 -14.59
CA SER A 246 30.51 14.58 -15.33
C SER A 246 29.85 13.35 -15.99
N ILE A 247 28.60 13.05 -15.65
CA ILE A 247 27.85 11.96 -16.25
C ILE A 247 27.22 12.46 -17.54
N ALA A 248 27.59 11.85 -18.68
CA ALA A 248 27.06 12.22 -19.98
C ALA A 248 25.55 12.02 -20.03
N LEU A 249 24.82 13.07 -20.42
CA LEU A 249 23.38 13.05 -20.56
C LEU A 249 22.99 12.89 -22.03
N ALA A 250 22.08 11.97 -22.31
CA ALA A 250 21.38 11.87 -23.60
C ALA A 250 20.02 12.57 -23.51
N GLU A 251 19.45 12.94 -24.66
CA GLU A 251 18.12 13.51 -24.78
C GLU A 251 17.17 12.48 -25.40
N PRO A 252 16.45 11.66 -24.60
CA PRO A 252 15.43 10.76 -25.13
C PRO A 252 14.37 11.55 -25.92
N LYS A 253 13.78 10.95 -26.96
CA LYS A 253 12.70 11.57 -27.73
C LYS A 253 11.47 11.79 -26.84
N THR A 254 11.20 10.81 -25.98
CA THR A 254 10.09 10.80 -25.04
C THR A 254 10.40 11.58 -23.79
N GLY A 255 9.39 12.30 -23.27
CA GLY A 255 9.45 13.03 -22.01
C GLY A 255 10.31 14.28 -22.01
N ASP A 256 10.40 14.94 -20.84
CA ASP A 256 11.00 16.26 -20.65
C ASP A 256 12.37 16.23 -19.99
N TRP A 257 13.00 15.06 -19.88
CA TRP A 257 14.25 14.86 -19.17
C TRP A 257 15.39 14.45 -20.07
N LYS A 258 16.59 15.03 -19.83
CA LYS A 258 17.86 14.44 -20.25
C LYS A 258 18.21 13.37 -19.24
N ILE A 259 18.75 12.24 -19.69
CA ILE A 259 19.04 11.08 -18.83
C ILE A 259 20.48 10.61 -19.07
N GLY A 260 21.24 10.46 -18.00
CA GLY A 260 22.55 9.81 -18.01
C GLY A 260 22.55 8.60 -17.10
N VAL A 261 23.21 7.53 -17.52
CA VAL A 261 23.35 6.30 -16.73
C VAL A 261 24.81 5.92 -16.67
N ARG A 262 25.31 5.66 -15.45
CA ARG A 262 26.70 5.21 -15.22
C ARG A 262 26.75 4.22 -14.06
N GLN A 263 27.54 3.19 -14.22
CA GLN A 263 27.87 2.28 -13.11
C GLN A 263 28.89 2.96 -12.19
N VAL A 264 28.61 2.97 -10.89
CA VAL A 264 29.37 3.72 -9.89
C VAL A 264 29.49 2.93 -8.58
N LEU A 265 30.40 3.33 -7.72
CA LEU A 265 30.44 2.92 -6.32
C LEU A 265 29.98 4.06 -5.42
N THR A 266 29.32 3.70 -4.31
CA THR A 266 28.84 4.65 -3.30
C THR A 266 29.20 4.17 -1.89
N ASN A 267 29.15 5.08 -0.93
CA ASN A 267 29.33 4.72 0.48
C ASN A 267 28.17 3.89 1.05
N LEU A 268 27.00 3.86 0.37
CA LEU A 268 25.81 3.11 0.80
C LEU A 268 26.03 1.60 0.66
N TRP A 269 26.63 1.17 -0.47
CA TRP A 269 26.90 -0.24 -0.76
C TRP A 269 28.38 -0.45 -1.09
N LYS A 270 29.26 -0.09 -0.20
CA LYS A 270 30.72 0.03 -0.23
C LYS A 270 31.49 -0.70 -1.35
N ASP A 271 31.18 -1.99 -1.55
CA ASP A 271 31.92 -2.86 -2.48
C ASP A 271 31.03 -3.38 -3.63
N ARG A 272 29.76 -2.98 -3.66
CA ARG A 272 28.80 -3.36 -4.70
C ARG A 272 28.63 -2.20 -5.68
N PRO A 273 28.97 -2.39 -6.97
CA PRO A 273 28.61 -1.42 -7.99
C PRO A 273 27.11 -1.24 -8.10
N VAL A 274 26.68 -0.02 -8.32
CA VAL A 274 25.28 0.35 -8.54
C VAL A 274 25.19 1.24 -9.79
N TYR A 275 24.01 1.36 -10.37
CA TYR A 275 23.76 2.25 -11.49
C TYR A 275 23.25 3.59 -10.96
N ALA A 276 23.98 4.66 -11.24
CA ALA A 276 23.51 6.03 -11.04
C ALA A 276 22.76 6.47 -12.30
N ILE A 277 21.49 6.86 -12.13
CA ILE A 277 20.66 7.46 -13.16
C ILE A 277 20.49 8.93 -12.79
N VAL A 278 21.04 9.80 -13.63
CA VAL A 278 20.97 11.24 -13.43
C VAL A 278 19.97 11.82 -14.41
N THR A 279 19.07 12.67 -13.93
CA THR A 279 18.12 13.38 -14.78
C THR A 279 18.25 14.88 -14.61
N CYS A 280 18.04 15.62 -15.71
CA CYS A 280 17.99 17.05 -15.76
C CYS A 280 16.88 17.48 -16.73
N PRO A 281 16.09 18.54 -16.48
CA PRO A 281 15.10 19.02 -17.43
C PRO A 281 15.73 19.37 -18.78
N LYS A 282 15.05 19.06 -19.90
CA LYS A 282 15.46 19.47 -21.24
C LYS A 282 15.39 20.98 -21.44
N LYS A 283 14.43 21.62 -20.78
CA LYS A 283 14.19 23.07 -20.84
C LYS A 283 14.24 23.69 -19.44
N GLY A 284 14.78 24.91 -19.34
CA GLY A 284 14.83 25.66 -18.09
C GLY A 284 16.09 25.39 -17.23
N THR A 285 16.16 26.03 -16.07
CA THR A 285 17.26 25.94 -15.09
C THR A 285 16.95 24.96 -13.97
N GLY A 286 16.50 23.74 -14.32
CA GLY A 286 16.17 22.73 -13.33
C GLY A 286 17.40 22.07 -12.70
N SER A 287 17.28 21.66 -11.44
CA SER A 287 18.33 20.93 -10.74
C SER A 287 18.41 19.47 -11.20
N TYR A 288 19.60 18.90 -11.11
CA TYR A 288 19.81 17.46 -11.27
C TYR A 288 19.01 16.68 -10.24
N ARG A 289 18.54 15.48 -10.65
CA ARG A 289 18.04 14.46 -9.75
C ARG A 289 18.90 13.21 -9.90
N LEU A 290 19.15 12.53 -8.80
CA LEU A 290 19.95 11.32 -8.76
C LEU A 290 19.06 10.16 -8.30
N PHE A 291 19.07 9.07 -9.08
CA PHE A 291 18.50 7.79 -8.69
C PHE A 291 19.60 6.74 -8.65
N LEU A 292 19.49 5.80 -7.74
CA LEU A 292 20.42 4.69 -7.62
C LEU A 292 19.65 3.38 -7.80
N CYS A 293 20.21 2.50 -8.64
CA CYS A 293 19.66 1.17 -8.90
C CYS A 293 20.72 0.11 -8.57
N THR A 294 20.38 -0.87 -7.74
CA THR A 294 21.32 -1.90 -7.25
C THR A 294 21.40 -3.14 -8.13
N ILE A 295 20.67 -3.18 -9.23
CA ILE A 295 20.69 -4.26 -10.24
C ILE A 295 21.02 -3.65 -11.61
N ASP A 296 21.67 -4.44 -12.48
CA ASP A 296 21.79 -4.04 -13.89
C ASP A 296 20.41 -3.89 -14.51
N PRO A 297 20.09 -2.76 -15.15
CA PRO A 297 18.81 -2.59 -15.83
C PRO A 297 18.46 -3.72 -16.80
N LYS A 298 19.46 -4.38 -17.40
CA LYS A 298 19.28 -5.51 -18.30
C LYS A 298 18.86 -6.80 -17.60
N GLU A 299 19.13 -6.93 -16.30
CA GLU A 299 18.79 -8.09 -15.47
C GLU A 299 17.43 -7.94 -14.77
N ILE A 300 16.75 -6.82 -14.96
CA ILE A 300 15.40 -6.64 -14.44
C ILE A 300 14.45 -7.46 -15.29
N SER A 301 13.77 -8.42 -14.66
CA SER A 301 12.81 -9.33 -15.30
C SER A 301 11.50 -8.63 -15.66
N PHE A 302 11.56 -7.51 -16.42
CA PHE A 302 10.39 -6.75 -16.79
C PHE A 302 10.07 -6.91 -18.27
N GLY A 303 8.92 -7.50 -18.57
CA GLY A 303 8.50 -7.78 -19.94
C GLY A 303 8.09 -6.50 -20.68
N LEU A 304 9.03 -5.86 -21.38
CA LEU A 304 8.79 -4.62 -22.13
C LEU A 304 7.64 -4.76 -23.15
N ASP A 305 7.49 -5.92 -23.79
CA ASP A 305 6.43 -6.14 -24.78
C ASP A 305 5.02 -6.12 -24.14
N LEU A 306 4.92 -6.56 -22.88
CA LEU A 306 3.68 -6.48 -22.11
C LEU A 306 3.38 -5.05 -21.66
N CYS A 307 4.42 -4.22 -21.52
CA CYS A 307 4.33 -2.83 -21.08
C CYS A 307 3.96 -1.87 -22.19
N LYS A 308 4.36 -2.14 -23.43
CA LYS A 308 4.06 -1.29 -24.59
C LYS A 308 2.56 -1.02 -24.73
N LYS A 309 1.73 -2.06 -24.52
CA LYS A 309 0.26 -1.92 -24.55
C LYS A 309 -0.28 -0.99 -23.46
N ALA A 310 0.41 -0.89 -22.33
CA ALA A 310 -0.03 -0.11 -21.17
C ALA A 310 0.69 1.23 -21.00
N ASN A 311 1.66 1.55 -21.87
CA ASN A 311 2.52 2.74 -21.80
C ASN A 311 3.20 2.92 -20.42
N LEU A 312 3.63 1.82 -19.82
CA LEU A 312 4.21 1.82 -18.48
C LEU A 312 5.70 2.21 -18.45
N CYS A 313 6.40 2.08 -19.58
CA CYS A 313 7.85 2.25 -19.63
C CYS A 313 8.31 3.07 -20.85
N PRO A 314 7.89 4.35 -20.95
CA PRO A 314 8.16 5.16 -22.13
C PRO A 314 9.65 5.44 -22.38
N TYR A 315 10.48 5.50 -21.33
CA TYR A 315 11.91 5.71 -21.48
C TYR A 315 12.67 4.43 -21.84
N ALA A 316 12.25 3.29 -21.30
CA ALA A 316 12.89 2.00 -21.56
C ALA A 316 12.69 1.54 -23.03
N GLU A 317 11.67 2.02 -23.74
CA GLU A 317 11.50 1.79 -25.17
C GLU A 317 12.67 2.37 -26.00
N GLU A 318 13.28 3.46 -25.54
CA GLU A 318 14.44 4.05 -26.22
C GLU A 318 15.76 3.41 -25.76
N SER A 319 15.87 3.04 -24.50
CA SER A 319 17.03 2.36 -23.96
C SER A 319 16.67 1.61 -22.67
N ILE A 320 17.00 0.33 -22.60
CA ILE A 320 16.81 -0.50 -21.41
C ILE A 320 17.53 0.09 -20.16
N ALA A 321 18.59 0.87 -20.36
CA ALA A 321 19.29 1.54 -19.28
C ALA A 321 18.41 2.55 -18.52
N TYR A 322 17.33 3.03 -19.13
CA TYR A 322 16.38 3.97 -18.52
C TYR A 322 15.24 3.28 -17.76
N LEU A 323 15.10 1.96 -17.88
CA LEU A 323 14.05 1.18 -17.22
C LEU A 323 13.92 1.49 -15.71
N PRO A 324 15.01 1.64 -14.92
CA PRO A 324 14.86 1.97 -13.51
C PRO A 324 14.13 3.29 -13.24
N LEU A 325 14.21 4.26 -14.17
CA LEU A 325 13.49 5.53 -14.03
C LEU A 325 11.98 5.34 -14.22
N ASP A 326 11.58 4.55 -15.23
CA ASP A 326 10.18 4.18 -15.45
C ASP A 326 9.62 3.41 -14.24
N LEU A 327 10.38 2.42 -13.74
CA LEU A 327 9.96 1.60 -12.61
C LEU A 327 9.87 2.40 -11.30
N TYR A 328 10.69 3.43 -11.13
CA TYR A 328 10.62 4.29 -9.96
C TYR A 328 9.26 5.02 -9.86
N ALA A 329 8.55 5.21 -10.97
CA ALA A 329 7.22 5.79 -10.97
C ALA A 329 6.21 5.00 -10.11
N PHE A 330 6.39 3.67 -9.96
CA PHE A 330 5.56 2.85 -9.08
C PHE A 330 5.64 3.26 -7.59
N ARG A 331 6.70 3.97 -7.19
CA ARG A 331 6.79 4.54 -5.83
C ARG A 331 5.62 5.46 -5.52
N TRP A 332 5.12 6.19 -6.53
CA TRP A 332 4.01 7.12 -6.34
C TRP A 332 2.73 6.43 -5.83
N ASN A 333 2.57 5.14 -6.08
CA ASN A 333 1.41 4.38 -5.63
C ASN A 333 1.24 4.38 -4.10
N ILE A 334 2.31 4.57 -3.32
CA ILE A 334 2.19 4.67 -1.86
C ILE A 334 1.53 5.98 -1.44
N GLU A 335 1.79 7.07 -2.14
CA GLU A 335 1.14 8.37 -1.90
C GLU A 335 -0.34 8.34 -2.28
N VAL A 336 -0.67 7.67 -3.40
CA VAL A 336 -2.06 7.38 -3.80
C VAL A 336 -2.75 6.56 -2.71
N SER A 337 -2.07 5.52 -2.18
CA SER A 337 -2.60 4.70 -1.09
C SER A 337 -2.84 5.51 0.20
N TYR A 338 -2.01 6.50 0.51
CA TYR A 338 -2.26 7.43 1.63
C TYR A 338 -3.48 8.29 1.39
N TYR A 339 -3.60 8.87 0.21
CA TYR A 339 -4.76 9.68 -0.16
C TYR A 339 -6.05 8.86 -0.04
N GLU A 340 -6.11 7.69 -0.66
CA GLU A 340 -7.27 6.81 -0.60
C GLU A 340 -7.55 6.34 0.83
N GLY A 341 -6.49 5.93 1.56
CA GLY A 341 -6.58 5.48 2.95
C GLY A 341 -7.21 6.54 3.87
N LYS A 342 -6.80 7.79 3.72
CA LYS A 342 -7.34 8.91 4.50
C LYS A 342 -8.76 9.27 4.06
N THR A 343 -9.00 9.36 2.76
CA THR A 343 -10.27 9.85 2.19
C THR A 343 -11.38 8.80 2.31
N PHE A 344 -11.14 7.55 1.90
CA PHE A 344 -12.18 6.54 1.74
C PHE A 344 -12.17 5.44 2.83
N TRP A 345 -11.01 5.22 3.46
CA TRP A 345 -10.81 4.12 4.42
C TRP A 345 -10.68 4.61 5.86
N SER A 346 -10.78 5.92 6.10
CA SER A 346 -10.81 6.52 7.45
C SER A 346 -9.56 6.24 8.31
N ILE A 347 -8.41 5.99 7.71
CA ILE A 347 -7.16 5.64 8.42
C ILE A 347 -6.77 6.72 9.44
N GLU A 348 -7.10 7.98 9.19
CA GLU A 348 -6.82 9.08 10.11
C GLU A 348 -7.89 9.31 11.18
N ASN A 349 -9.07 8.67 11.08
CA ASN A 349 -10.23 9.01 11.91
C ASN A 349 -10.29 8.30 13.26
N TYR A 350 -9.31 7.43 13.60
CA TYR A 350 -9.33 6.70 14.85
C TYR A 350 -9.40 7.61 16.09
N ARG A 351 -10.12 7.12 17.13
CA ARG A 351 -10.31 7.78 18.43
C ARG A 351 -9.84 6.93 19.60
N VAL A 352 -9.33 5.72 19.33
CA VAL A 352 -8.65 4.89 20.32
C VAL A 352 -7.33 5.56 20.72
N ARG A 353 -6.88 5.33 21.97
CA ARG A 353 -5.81 6.15 22.56
C ARG A 353 -4.52 5.38 22.82
N SER A 354 -4.60 4.09 23.18
CA SER A 354 -3.41 3.26 23.39
C SER A 354 -2.74 2.92 22.04
N SER A 355 -1.43 2.93 22.03
CA SER A 355 -0.59 2.64 20.84
C SER A 355 -0.97 1.34 20.18
N CYS A 356 -1.11 0.27 20.97
CA CYS A 356 -1.52 -1.04 20.48
C CYS A 356 -2.89 -1.00 19.78
N ALA A 357 -3.90 -0.35 20.37
CA ALA A 357 -5.22 -0.24 19.75
C ALA A 357 -5.22 0.67 18.51
N ILE A 358 -4.38 1.72 18.48
CA ILE A 358 -4.19 2.59 17.33
C ILE A 358 -3.63 1.78 16.17
N GLU A 359 -2.51 1.08 16.40
CA GLU A 359 -1.83 0.32 15.36
C GLU A 359 -2.72 -0.81 14.83
N ARG A 360 -3.41 -1.56 15.70
CA ARG A 360 -4.34 -2.62 15.28
C ARG A 360 -5.53 -2.08 14.49
N LEU A 361 -6.12 -0.95 14.91
CA LEU A 361 -7.25 -0.37 14.18
C LEU A 361 -6.83 0.17 12.82
N VAL A 362 -5.69 0.87 12.73
CA VAL A 362 -5.16 1.36 11.46
C VAL A 362 -4.85 0.19 10.54
N ASN A 363 -4.27 -0.90 11.06
CA ASN A 363 -4.00 -2.09 10.26
C ASN A 363 -5.28 -2.85 9.86
N LEU A 364 -6.35 -2.82 10.68
CA LEU A 364 -7.64 -3.39 10.28
C LEU A 364 -8.30 -2.61 9.12
N LEU A 365 -8.19 -1.28 9.16
CA LEU A 365 -8.65 -0.41 8.06
C LEU A 365 -7.84 -0.67 6.79
N SER A 366 -6.52 -0.76 6.92
CA SER A 366 -5.58 -1.09 5.84
C SER A 366 -5.82 -2.48 5.24
N LEU A 367 -6.01 -3.49 6.09
CA LEU A 367 -6.38 -4.85 5.68
C LEU A 367 -7.68 -4.84 4.87
N THR A 368 -8.70 -4.11 5.35
CA THR A 368 -9.99 -4.05 4.65
C THR A 368 -9.85 -3.39 3.29
N TYR A 369 -9.01 -2.36 3.17
CA TYR A 369 -8.67 -1.74 1.89
C TYR A 369 -7.99 -2.75 0.95
N GLY A 370 -6.91 -3.39 1.37
CA GLY A 370 -6.21 -4.40 0.57
C GLY A 370 -7.11 -5.58 0.19
N ALA A 371 -7.99 -6.01 1.11
CA ALA A 371 -8.97 -7.05 0.85
C ALA A 371 -9.94 -6.69 -0.27
N MET A 372 -10.42 -5.44 -0.34
CA MET A 372 -11.32 -5.01 -1.42
C MET A 372 -10.63 -4.90 -2.78
N THR A 373 -9.31 -4.74 -2.79
CA THR A 373 -8.51 -4.84 -4.02
C THR A 373 -8.33 -6.29 -4.47
N LEU A 374 -8.12 -7.23 -3.53
CA LEU A 374 -7.81 -8.63 -3.81
C LEU A 374 -9.04 -9.51 -4.01
N LEU A 375 -10.13 -9.25 -3.31
CA LEU A 375 -11.35 -10.07 -3.31
C LEU A 375 -11.87 -10.40 -4.71
N PRO A 376 -11.91 -9.45 -5.68
CA PRO A 376 -12.34 -9.73 -7.04
C PRO A 376 -11.49 -10.76 -7.80
N TYR A 377 -10.23 -10.91 -7.41
CA TYR A 377 -9.31 -11.87 -8.01
C TYR A 377 -9.29 -13.22 -7.27
N CYS A 378 -9.56 -13.19 -5.94
CA CYS A 378 -9.59 -14.39 -5.11
C CYS A 378 -10.90 -15.17 -5.19
N GLU A 379 -12.02 -14.50 -5.45
CA GLU A 379 -13.37 -15.06 -5.33
C GLU A 379 -14.17 -14.80 -6.61
N ASN A 380 -14.47 -15.83 -7.38
CA ASN A 380 -15.19 -15.74 -8.66
C ASN A 380 -16.52 -15.00 -8.57
N SER A 381 -17.20 -15.06 -7.42
CA SER A 381 -18.48 -14.36 -7.21
C SER A 381 -18.36 -12.83 -7.15
N PHE A 382 -17.14 -12.30 -7.12
CA PHE A 382 -16.84 -10.89 -7.13
C PHE A 382 -15.98 -10.48 -8.33
N SER A 383 -15.77 -11.37 -9.30
CA SER A 383 -14.90 -11.13 -10.48
C SER A 383 -15.36 -9.93 -11.33
N GLU A 384 -16.63 -9.59 -11.31
CA GLU A 384 -17.18 -8.39 -11.97
C GLU A 384 -16.52 -7.08 -11.49
N TYR A 385 -15.92 -7.07 -10.29
CA TYR A 385 -15.25 -5.90 -9.71
C TYR A 385 -13.75 -5.83 -10.01
N GLN A 386 -13.16 -6.73 -10.82
CA GLN A 386 -11.73 -6.71 -11.15
C GLN A 386 -11.28 -5.42 -11.83
N SER A 387 -12.17 -4.77 -12.59
CA SER A 387 -11.90 -3.47 -13.22
C SER A 387 -12.15 -2.28 -12.28
N ALA A 388 -12.87 -2.49 -11.18
CA ALA A 388 -13.24 -1.45 -10.23
C ALA A 388 -12.07 -1.05 -9.31
N SER A 389 -12.13 0.13 -8.74
CA SER A 389 -11.28 0.53 -7.62
C SER A 389 -11.70 -0.17 -6.32
N ALA A 390 -10.81 -0.22 -5.34
CA ALA A 390 -11.12 -0.79 -4.03
C ALA A 390 -12.30 -0.09 -3.34
N GLN A 391 -12.46 1.21 -3.55
CA GLN A 391 -13.58 2.00 -3.01
C GLN A 391 -14.89 1.69 -3.70
N GLU A 392 -14.92 1.53 -5.03
CA GLU A 392 -16.12 1.10 -5.77
C GLU A 392 -16.56 -0.28 -5.32
N THR A 393 -15.60 -1.22 -5.17
CA THR A 393 -15.84 -2.54 -4.61
C THR A 393 -16.40 -2.46 -3.19
N LYS A 394 -15.84 -1.59 -2.33
CA LYS A 394 -16.38 -1.31 -0.98
C LYS A 394 -17.84 -0.88 -1.02
N TYR A 395 -18.17 0.10 -1.86
CA TYR A 395 -19.54 0.62 -1.95
C TYR A 395 -20.51 -0.42 -2.49
N ALA A 396 -20.11 -1.17 -3.51
CA ALA A 396 -20.96 -2.24 -4.08
C ALA A 396 -21.25 -3.32 -3.04
N ILE A 397 -20.21 -3.83 -2.37
CA ILE A 397 -20.36 -4.87 -1.32
C ILE A 397 -21.11 -4.30 -0.11
N GLY A 398 -20.81 -3.08 0.31
CA GLY A 398 -21.52 -2.41 1.40
C GLY A 398 -23.02 -2.28 1.13
N THR A 399 -23.40 -1.91 -0.09
CA THR A 399 -24.79 -1.84 -0.53
C THR A 399 -25.46 -3.22 -0.54
N GLN A 400 -24.76 -4.27 -1.03
CA GLN A 400 -25.28 -5.64 -0.97
C GLN A 400 -25.52 -6.10 0.47
N ILE A 401 -24.59 -5.81 1.38
CA ILE A 401 -24.71 -6.14 2.81
C ILE A 401 -25.91 -5.42 3.43
N GLN A 402 -26.08 -4.12 3.16
CA GLN A 402 -27.20 -3.32 3.63
C GLN A 402 -28.54 -3.89 3.10
N THR A 403 -28.60 -4.20 1.82
CA THR A 403 -29.78 -4.79 1.19
C THR A 403 -30.14 -6.13 1.83
N CYS A 404 -29.17 -7.03 1.99
CA CYS A 404 -29.39 -8.31 2.68
C CYS A 404 -29.90 -8.10 4.11
N PHE A 405 -29.33 -7.13 4.84
CA PHE A 405 -29.76 -6.81 6.20
C PHE A 405 -31.19 -6.30 6.26
N ILE A 406 -31.55 -5.38 5.37
CA ILE A 406 -32.93 -4.86 5.25
C ILE A 406 -33.90 -6.01 4.93
N LEU A 407 -33.56 -6.85 3.94
CA LEU A 407 -34.41 -7.99 3.55
C LEU A 407 -34.57 -9.00 4.69
N CYS A 408 -33.53 -9.32 5.45
CA CYS A 408 -33.62 -10.20 6.61
C CYS A 408 -34.52 -9.63 7.70
N ARG A 409 -34.38 -8.34 8.01
CA ARG A 409 -35.26 -7.66 8.99
C ARG A 409 -36.71 -7.60 8.51
N PHE A 410 -36.88 -7.38 7.23
CA PHE A 410 -38.18 -7.35 6.59
C PHE A 410 -38.84 -8.73 6.60
N GLY A 411 -38.09 -9.80 6.31
CA GLY A 411 -38.57 -11.18 6.44
C GLY A 411 -39.08 -11.49 7.84
N GLN A 412 -38.29 -11.13 8.88
CA GLN A 412 -38.72 -11.28 10.29
C GLN A 412 -39.98 -10.48 10.63
N PHE A 413 -40.13 -9.29 10.02
CA PHE A 413 -41.34 -8.49 10.19
C PHE A 413 -42.56 -9.13 9.52
N LEU A 414 -42.38 -9.82 8.39
CA LEU A 414 -43.44 -10.51 7.64
C LEU A 414 -43.87 -11.84 8.25
N GLU A 415 -43.17 -12.40 9.23
CA GLU A 415 -43.50 -13.66 9.90
C GLU A 415 -44.84 -13.55 10.67
N THR A 416 -45.30 -12.33 10.95
CA THR A 416 -46.66 -12.15 11.52
C THR A 416 -47.65 -11.82 10.41
N VAL A 417 -48.79 -12.57 10.35
CA VAL A 417 -49.85 -12.40 9.33
C VAL A 417 -50.42 -10.98 9.29
N GLU A 418 -50.45 -10.32 10.44
CA GLU A 418 -50.97 -8.95 10.58
C GLU A 418 -50.00 -7.92 9.94
N ASN A 419 -48.73 -8.09 10.12
CA ASN A 419 -47.70 -7.24 9.53
C ASN A 419 -47.63 -7.40 8.00
N SER A 420 -47.81 -8.61 7.49
CA SER A 420 -47.86 -8.90 6.04
C SER A 420 -48.98 -8.14 5.36
N ARG A 421 -50.21 -8.14 5.95
CA ARG A 421 -51.34 -7.39 5.42
C ARG A 421 -51.13 -5.87 5.44
N ARG A 422 -50.55 -5.35 6.52
CA ARG A 422 -50.24 -3.92 6.66
C ARG A 422 -49.23 -3.47 5.60
N LEU A 423 -48.22 -4.29 5.34
CA LEU A 423 -47.23 -3.99 4.35
C LEU A 423 -47.74 -4.01 2.92
N LEU A 424 -48.55 -5.02 2.56
CA LEU A 424 -49.20 -5.07 1.24
C LEU A 424 -49.98 -3.79 0.97
N ARG A 425 -50.72 -3.27 1.96
CA ARG A 425 -51.42 -1.99 1.83
C ARG A 425 -50.47 -0.80 1.61
N ILE A 426 -49.34 -0.76 2.31
CA ILE A 426 -48.32 0.29 2.14
C ILE A 426 -47.72 0.20 0.74
N LEU A 427 -47.32 -0.99 0.28
CA LEU A 427 -46.72 -1.20 -1.04
C LEU A 427 -47.74 -0.88 -2.16
N GLU A 428 -48.99 -1.26 -2.02
CA GLU A 428 -50.07 -0.90 -2.94
C GLU A 428 -50.23 0.63 -3.03
N THR A 429 -50.21 1.32 -1.88
CA THR A 429 -50.32 2.78 -1.82
C THR A 429 -49.13 3.46 -2.48
N TYR A 430 -47.91 2.95 -2.26
CA TYR A 430 -46.70 3.47 -2.92
C TYR A 430 -46.69 3.16 -4.41
N ALA A 431 -47.02 1.95 -4.83
CA ALA A 431 -47.07 1.57 -6.24
C ALA A 431 -48.09 2.44 -7.01
N ILE A 432 -49.26 2.67 -6.43
CA ILE A 432 -50.30 3.52 -7.03
C ILE A 432 -49.80 4.99 -7.09
N SER A 433 -49.12 5.49 -6.06
CA SER A 433 -48.61 6.86 -6.05
C SER A 433 -47.46 7.06 -7.04
N ALA A 434 -46.55 6.08 -7.18
CA ALA A 434 -45.47 6.08 -8.16
C ALA A 434 -46.02 5.99 -9.59
N TRP A 435 -47.00 5.12 -9.85
CA TRP A 435 -47.66 5.00 -11.14
C TRP A 435 -48.37 6.31 -11.57
N ARG A 436 -49.05 6.98 -10.65
CA ARG A 436 -49.68 8.27 -10.93
C ARG A 436 -48.70 9.41 -11.23
N LYS A 437 -47.47 9.34 -10.69
CA LYS A 437 -46.40 10.28 -11.02
C LYS A 437 -45.83 10.05 -12.41
N VAL A 438 -45.70 8.78 -12.83
CA VAL A 438 -45.19 8.44 -14.18
C VAL A 438 -46.21 8.78 -15.27
N GLN A 439 -47.50 8.73 -15.00
CA GLN A 439 -48.56 9.14 -15.96
C GLN A 439 -48.71 10.67 -16.10
N LYS A 440 -48.04 11.47 -15.26
CA LYS A 440 -48.07 12.93 -15.33
C LYS A 440 -46.81 13.54 -15.95
N LEU A 441 -45.84 12.70 -16.35
CA LEU A 441 -44.67 13.02 -17.19
C LEU A 441 -44.96 12.65 -18.65
#